data_dfcc4698864897b65c7e4d5fcba8397b
#
_entry.id   dfcc4698864897b65c7e4d5fcba8397b
#
_cell.length_a   1.000
_cell.length_b   1.000
_cell.length_c   1.000
_cell.angle_alpha   90.00
_cell.angle_beta   90.00
_cell.angle_gamma   90.00
#
_symmetry.space_group_name_H-M   'P 1'
#
loop_
_entity.id
_entity.type
_entity.pdbx_description
1 polymer ?
#
loop_
_entity_poly.entity_id
_entity_poly.type
_entity_poly.pdbx_seq_one_letter_code
_entity_poly.pdbx_strand_id
1 'polypeptide(L)' 'MSKVRLFSTPICPYCFSLKRFLEEKGIEIEEIDISSDEKSAEEVLLKTKQTTVPVTEIDGEYVVGFDRKRICELLKIED' A
#
# COMPACT_ATOMS: atom_id res chain seq x y z
N MET A 1 -1.98 -4.61 16.68
CA MET A 1 -1.21 -3.80 15.73
C MET A 1 -1.66 -4.12 14.30
N SER A 2 -1.85 -3.10 13.52
CA SER A 2 -2.27 -3.29 12.14
C SER A 2 -1.13 -3.81 11.29
N LYS A 3 -1.43 -4.79 10.44
CA LYS A 3 -0.46 -5.28 9.47
C LYS A 3 -0.72 -4.57 8.15
N VAL A 4 0.31 -3.93 7.61
CA VAL A 4 0.20 -3.15 6.39
C VAL A 4 1.03 -3.79 5.29
N ARG A 5 0.40 -4.03 4.15
CA ARG A 5 1.11 -4.50 2.96
C ARG A 5 1.08 -3.41 1.90
N LEU A 6 2.23 -3.10 1.35
CA LEU A 6 2.36 -2.10 0.31
C LEU A 6 2.71 -2.77 -1.01
N PHE A 7 1.78 -2.74 -1.94
CA PHE A 7 1.99 -3.28 -3.29
C PHE A 7 2.59 -2.19 -4.16
N SER A 8 3.75 -2.45 -4.73
CA SER A 8 4.51 -1.44 -5.44
C SER A 8 5.24 -2.01 -6.65
N THR A 9 5.94 -1.15 -7.38
CA THR A 9 6.87 -1.53 -8.42
C THR A 9 8.17 -0.74 -8.24
N PRO A 10 9.31 -1.22 -8.79
CA PRO A 10 10.59 -0.55 -8.58
C PRO A 10 10.68 0.86 -9.16
N ILE A 11 9.81 1.20 -10.11
CA ILE A 11 9.87 2.48 -10.81
C ILE A 11 8.71 3.41 -10.45
N CYS A 12 8.12 3.22 -9.28
CA CYS A 12 6.97 4.01 -8.86
C CYS A 12 7.39 5.08 -7.84
N PRO A 13 7.44 6.37 -8.21
CA PRO A 13 7.83 7.42 -7.26
C PRO A 13 6.83 7.58 -6.12
N TYR A 14 5.54 7.42 -6.39
CA TYR A 14 4.53 7.52 -5.33
C TYR A 14 4.62 6.37 -4.33
N CYS A 15 5.04 5.19 -4.80
CA CYS A 15 5.26 4.06 -3.90
C CYS A 15 6.37 4.37 -2.91
N PHE A 16 7.43 4.98 -3.38
CA PHE A 16 8.55 5.37 -2.52
C PHE A 16 8.12 6.40 -1.48
N SER A 17 7.37 7.42 -1.94
CA SER A 17 6.89 8.46 -1.03
C SER A 17 5.95 7.90 0.03
N LEU A 18 5.06 7.00 -0.37
CA LEU A 18 4.13 6.36 0.56
C LEU A 18 4.87 5.50 1.57
N LYS A 19 5.86 4.76 1.12
CA LYS A 19 6.68 3.94 2.01
C LYS A 19 7.36 4.81 3.06
N ARG A 20 7.96 5.91 2.66
CA ARG A 20 8.61 6.82 3.58
C ARG A 20 7.63 7.42 4.57
N PHE A 21 6.45 7.81 4.09
CA PHE A 21 5.42 8.35 4.97
C PHE A 21 5.05 7.36 6.07
N LEU A 22 4.83 6.11 5.71
CA LEU A 22 4.46 5.08 6.68
C LEU A 22 5.60 4.79 7.66
N GLU A 23 6.83 4.74 7.16
CA GLU A 23 7.99 4.51 8.02
C GLU A 23 8.19 5.65 9.02
N GLU A 24 7.97 6.89 8.58
CA GLU A 24 8.07 8.04 9.47
C GLU A 24 7.01 8.04 10.57
N LYS A 25 5.87 7.40 10.29
CA LYS A 25 4.80 7.25 11.29
C LYS A 25 5.02 6.05 12.20
N GLY A 26 6.13 5.33 12.03
CA GLY A 26 6.42 4.16 12.84
C GLY A 26 5.62 2.93 12.47
N ILE A 27 5.07 2.91 11.25
CA ILE A 27 4.26 1.79 10.79
C ILE A 27 5.15 0.75 10.13
N GLU A 28 5.02 -0.48 10.55
CA GLU A 28 5.74 -1.60 9.97
C GLU A 28 5.01 -2.05 8.72
N ILE A 29 5.73 -2.12 7.61
CA ILE A 29 5.12 -2.48 6.33
C ILE A 29 5.81 -3.68 5.70
N GLU A 30 5.04 -4.47 4.95
CA GLU A 30 5.57 -5.51 4.10
C GLU A 30 5.44 -5.02 2.66
N GLU A 31 6.57 -4.74 2.03
CA GLU A 31 6.59 -4.25 0.66
C GLU A 31 6.58 -5.41 -0.31
N ILE A 32 5.66 -5.39 -1.26
CA ILE A 32 5.50 -6.46 -2.24
C ILE A 32 5.63 -5.87 -3.64
N ASP A 33 6.59 -6.38 -4.39
CA ASP A 33 6.83 -5.94 -5.77
C ASP A 33 5.94 -6.76 -6.71
N ILE A 34 4.85 -6.15 -7.18
CA ILE A 34 3.90 -6.86 -8.04
C ILE A 34 4.43 -7.08 -9.45
N SER A 35 5.55 -6.45 -9.81
CA SER A 35 6.15 -6.70 -11.13
C SER A 35 6.87 -8.04 -11.18
N SER A 36 7.20 -8.60 -10.02
CA SER A 36 7.88 -9.89 -9.92
C SER A 36 7.05 -10.95 -9.21
N ASP A 37 5.85 -10.62 -8.76
CA ASP A 37 4.98 -11.57 -8.04
C ASP A 37 3.59 -11.55 -8.68
N GLU A 38 3.34 -12.53 -9.57
CA GLU A 38 2.09 -12.61 -10.29
C GLU A 38 0.87 -12.79 -9.40
N LYS A 39 1.03 -13.54 -8.31
CA LYS A 39 -0.08 -13.78 -7.38
C LYS A 39 -0.52 -12.48 -6.71
N SER A 40 0.44 -11.67 -6.31
CA SER A 40 0.12 -10.39 -5.68
C SER A 40 -0.48 -9.41 -6.67
N ALA A 41 0.01 -9.40 -7.91
CA ALA A 41 -0.57 -8.57 -8.96
C ALA A 41 -2.02 -8.97 -9.23
N GLU A 42 -2.29 -10.27 -9.25
CA GLU A 42 -3.65 -10.78 -9.45
C GLU A 42 -4.55 -10.41 -8.27
N GLU A 43 -4.03 -10.51 -7.06
CA GLU A 43 -4.77 -10.11 -5.86
C GLU A 43 -5.19 -8.65 -5.94
N VAL A 44 -4.26 -7.77 -6.30
CA VAL A 44 -4.55 -6.34 -6.44
C VAL A 44 -5.63 -6.11 -7.49
N LEU A 45 -5.51 -6.77 -8.63
CA LEU A 45 -6.50 -6.62 -9.70
C LEU A 45 -7.88 -7.07 -9.26
N LEU A 46 -7.97 -8.21 -8.57
CA LEU A 46 -9.25 -8.75 -8.14
C LEU A 46 -9.91 -7.87 -7.06
N LYS A 47 -9.12 -7.33 -6.16
CA LYS A 47 -9.64 -6.55 -5.03
C LYS A 47 -9.93 -5.09 -5.38
N THR A 48 -9.13 -4.50 -6.26
CA THR A 48 -9.29 -3.07 -6.59
C THR A 48 -9.85 -2.83 -7.98
N LYS A 49 -9.93 -3.87 -8.79
CA LYS A 49 -10.33 -3.79 -10.21
C LYS A 49 -9.36 -2.95 -11.05
N GLN A 50 -8.16 -2.75 -10.54
CA GLN A 50 -7.13 -1.97 -11.21
C GLN A 50 -5.77 -2.61 -10.97
N THR A 51 -4.80 -2.30 -11.83
CA THR A 51 -3.41 -2.73 -11.65
C THR A 51 -2.53 -1.55 -11.29
N THR A 52 -3.13 -0.47 -10.83
CA THR A 52 -2.43 0.76 -10.45
C THR A 52 -1.67 0.58 -9.14
N VAL A 53 -0.49 1.14 -9.06
CA VAL A 53 0.28 1.21 -7.82
C VAL A 53 0.48 2.66 -7.42
N PRO A 54 0.70 2.96 -6.15
CA PRO A 54 0.74 2.05 -5.02
C PRO A 54 -0.65 1.59 -4.57
N VAL A 55 -0.72 0.41 -3.97
CA VAL A 55 -1.93 -0.05 -3.29
C VAL A 55 -1.51 -0.49 -1.90
N THR A 56 -2.23 -0.02 -0.89
CA THR A 56 -1.94 -0.34 0.51
C THR A 56 -3.08 -1.17 1.06
N GLU A 57 -2.76 -2.31 1.64
CA GLU A 57 -3.76 -3.13 2.32
C GLU A 57 -3.57 -2.98 3.82
N ILE A 58 -4.63 -2.56 4.51
CA ILE A 58 -4.63 -2.34 5.94
C ILE A 58 -5.79 -3.13 6.52
N ASP A 59 -5.48 -4.21 7.24
CA ASP A 59 -6.49 -5.06 7.89
C ASP A 59 -7.62 -5.48 6.94
N GLY A 60 -7.26 -5.81 5.70
CA GLY A 60 -8.22 -6.26 4.71
C GLY A 60 -8.82 -5.16 3.84
N GLU A 61 -8.53 -3.91 4.14
CA GLU A 61 -9.01 -2.78 3.34
C GLU A 61 -7.93 -2.36 2.36
N TYR A 62 -8.30 -2.20 1.09
CA TYR A 62 -7.36 -1.83 0.03
C TYR A 62 -7.52 -0.37 -0.34
N VAL A 63 -6.42 0.38 -0.25
CA VAL A 63 -6.40 1.80 -0.59
C VAL A 63 -5.57 1.98 -1.85
N VAL A 64 -6.19 2.50 -2.90
CA VAL A 64 -5.54 2.72 -4.20
C VAL A 64 -4.93 4.12 -4.22
N GLY A 65 -3.66 4.20 -4.59
CA GLY A 65 -2.96 5.48 -4.68
C GLY A 65 -2.46 5.96 -3.33
N PHE A 66 -1.86 7.15 -3.34
CA PHE A 66 -1.35 7.76 -2.11
C PHE A 66 -2.45 8.62 -1.47
N ASP A 67 -3.39 7.94 -0.84
CA ASP A 67 -4.52 8.59 -0.17
C ASP A 67 -4.21 8.68 1.33
N ARG A 68 -3.50 9.74 1.71
CA ARG A 68 -3.03 9.92 3.09
C ARG A 68 -4.18 9.95 4.08
N LYS A 69 -5.26 10.64 3.74
CA LYS A 69 -6.41 10.75 4.63
C LYS A 69 -7.02 9.39 4.93
N ARG A 70 -7.26 8.61 3.89
CA ARG A 70 -7.86 7.28 4.07
C ARG A 70 -6.93 6.34 4.83
N ILE A 71 -5.64 6.39 4.50
CA ILE A 71 -4.64 5.56 5.17
C ILE A 71 -4.59 5.89 6.66
N CYS A 72 -4.57 7.18 6.99
CA CYS A 72 -4.54 7.60 8.39
C CYS A 72 -5.81 7.21 9.14
N GLU A 73 -6.96 7.30 8.48
CA GLU A 73 -8.22 6.84 9.08
C GLU A 73 -8.18 5.35 9.41
N LEU A 74 -7.70 4.54 8.48
CA LEU A 74 -7.65 3.09 8.67
C LEU A 74 -6.63 2.69 9.74
N LEU A 75 -5.51 3.41 9.82
CA LEU A 75 -4.47 3.14 10.82
C LEU A 75 -4.74 3.83 12.15
N LYS A 76 -5.73 4.72 12.20
CA LYS A 76 -6.08 5.49 13.39
C LYS A 76 -4.91 6.33 13.88
N ILE A 77 -4.23 6.98 12.95
CA ILE A 77 -3.10 7.87 13.23
C ILE A 77 -3.40 9.26 12.67
N GLU A 78 -2.66 10.23 13.15
CA GLU A 78 -2.77 11.60 12.64
C GLU A 78 -1.82 11.78 11.45
N ASP A 79 -2.29 12.55 10.47
CA ASP A 79 -1.46 12.88 9.31
C ASP A 79 -0.39 13.91 9.70
#